data_19d097b222b9d7e841832a0b27964f2c
#
_entry.id   19d097b222b9d7e841832a0b27964f2c
#
_cell.length_a   1.000
_cell.length_b   1.000
_cell.length_c   1.000
_cell.angle_alpha   90.00
_cell.angle_beta   90.00
_cell.angle_gamma   90.00
#
_symmetry.space_group_name_H-M   'P 1'
#
loop_
_entity.id
_entity.type
_entity.pdbx_description
1 polymer ?
#
loop_
_entity_poly.entity_id
_entity_poly.type
_entity_poly.pdbx_seq_one_letter_code
_entity_poly.pdbx_strand_id
1 'polypeptide(L)'
;MALYYVTRNSKALGRPMSSLWRTKSFSYSSFNADLQVKLKSDAQTIFRASLSAVSPQEMVKHNLLFHQNILSIKDREYAVDKNVSVVAFGKAVLGMAKAVDDILRDQIVRGVASIPVGLPDVIKVGVN
;
A
#
# COMPACT_ATOMS: atom_id res chain seq x y z
N MET A 1 23.67 -1.74 -3.49
CA MET A 1 23.94 -0.93 -2.29
C MET A 1 25.42 -0.67 -2.26
N ALA A 2 25.85 0.51 -2.67
CA ALA A 2 27.26 0.86 -2.81
C ALA A 2 27.79 1.46 -1.51
N LEU A 3 28.83 0.86 -0.98
CA LEU A 3 29.57 1.40 0.17
C LEU A 3 30.61 2.40 -0.36
N TYR A 4 30.46 3.66 0.02
CA TYR A 4 31.50 4.66 -0.24
C TYR A 4 32.54 4.67 0.88
N TYR A 5 33.79 4.38 0.54
CA TYR A 5 34.92 4.61 1.42
C TYR A 5 35.44 6.03 1.19
N VAL A 6 35.43 6.86 2.23
CA VAL A 6 36.14 8.13 2.24
C VAL A 6 37.51 7.92 2.87
N THR A 7 38.56 7.94 2.06
CA THR A 7 39.93 7.99 2.54
C THR A 7 40.34 9.45 2.74
N ARG A 8 40.48 9.88 3.96
CA ARG A 8 41.14 11.15 4.30
C ARG A 8 42.67 10.90 4.37
N ASN A 9 43.38 11.50 3.45
CA ASN A 9 44.82 11.54 3.45
C ASN A 9 45.28 12.65 4.43
N SER A 10 45.78 12.26 5.62
CA SER A 10 46.48 13.17 6.52
C SER A 10 47.89 12.64 6.78
N LYS A 11 48.86 13.24 6.12
CA LYS A 11 50.25 13.13 6.49
C LYS A 11 50.45 13.92 7.79
N ALA A 12 50.59 13.25 8.93
CA ALA A 12 51.27 13.79 10.14
C ALA A 12 51.66 12.66 11.08
N LEU A 13 52.99 12.52 11.21
CA LEU A 13 53.75 12.11 12.40
C LEU A 13 53.39 10.81 13.16
N GLY A 14 54.08 9.74 12.82
CA GLY A 14 54.85 8.91 13.72
C GLY A 14 54.22 8.39 15.02
N ARG A 15 53.12 7.58 14.91
CA ARG A 15 52.83 6.47 15.83
C ARG A 15 52.02 5.43 15.08
N PRO A 16 52.33 4.13 15.18
CA PRO A 16 51.44 3.13 14.56
C PRO A 16 50.13 3.08 15.34
N MET A 17 49.10 3.67 14.79
CA MET A 17 47.73 3.63 15.30
C MET A 17 47.04 2.31 14.93
N SER A 18 47.76 1.19 15.13
CA SER A 18 47.24 -0.15 14.82
C SER A 18 46.39 -0.78 15.94
N SER A 19 46.14 -0.04 17.04
CA SER A 19 45.46 -0.63 18.20
C SER A 19 44.07 -0.05 18.51
N LEU A 20 43.55 0.88 17.71
CA LEU A 20 42.32 1.60 18.07
C LEU A 20 41.09 1.30 17.20
N TRP A 21 41.23 0.54 16.13
CA TRP A 21 40.10 0.08 15.36
C TRP A 21 39.85 -1.41 15.56
N ARG A 22 39.47 -1.78 16.78
CA ARG A 22 38.84 -3.08 16.99
C ARG A 22 37.46 -2.95 16.35
N THR A 23 37.38 -3.23 15.07
CA THR A 23 36.10 -3.51 14.44
C THR A 23 35.50 -4.70 15.18
N LYS A 24 34.53 -4.45 16.05
CA LYS A 24 33.68 -5.54 16.54
C LYS A 24 33.05 -6.11 15.27
N SER A 25 33.58 -7.22 14.78
CA SER A 25 32.89 -8.01 13.78
C SER A 25 31.57 -8.42 14.43
N PHE A 26 30.50 -7.81 13.99
CA PHE A 26 29.16 -8.19 14.41
C PHE A 26 28.94 -9.57 13.82
N SER A 27 29.20 -10.60 14.63
CA SER A 27 28.95 -11.97 14.21
C SER A 27 27.45 -12.16 14.15
N TYR A 28 26.92 -12.24 12.93
CA TYR A 28 25.52 -12.55 12.64
C TYR A 28 25.10 -13.95 13.13
N SER A 29 26.06 -14.77 13.56
CA SER A 29 25.86 -16.16 13.93
C SER A 29 25.23 -16.40 15.31
N SER A 30 24.99 -15.36 16.09
CA SER A 30 24.39 -15.51 17.43
C SER A 30 22.95 -14.95 17.53
N PHE A 31 22.36 -14.55 16.42
CA PHE A 31 20.95 -14.24 16.43
C PHE A 31 20.16 -15.54 16.47
N ASN A 32 19.48 -15.77 17.57
CA ASN A 32 18.63 -16.94 17.76
C ASN A 32 17.68 -17.08 16.56
N ALA A 33 17.65 -18.25 15.92
CA ALA A 33 16.82 -18.51 14.74
C ALA A 33 15.34 -18.16 14.98
N ASP A 34 14.84 -18.41 16.18
CA ASP A 34 13.48 -18.10 16.59
C ASP A 34 13.21 -16.58 16.59
N LEU A 35 14.20 -15.78 16.99
CA LEU A 35 14.09 -14.32 16.96
C LEU A 35 14.08 -13.79 15.52
N GLN A 36 14.86 -14.38 14.62
CA GLN A 36 14.83 -14.00 13.19
C GLN A 36 13.48 -14.31 12.55
N VAL A 37 12.91 -15.48 12.84
CA VAL A 37 11.57 -15.88 12.37
C VAL A 37 10.52 -14.91 12.88
N LYS A 38 10.57 -14.56 14.16
CA LYS A 38 9.65 -13.60 14.77
C LYS A 38 9.77 -12.22 14.15
N LEU A 39 10.97 -11.67 14.02
CA LEU A 39 11.20 -10.36 13.42
C LEU A 39 10.71 -10.30 11.97
N LYS A 40 10.92 -11.37 11.20
CA LYS A 40 10.40 -11.47 9.83
C LYS A 40 8.88 -11.47 9.81
N SER A 41 8.25 -12.24 10.68
CA SER A 41 6.79 -12.31 10.82
C SER A 41 6.21 -10.94 11.21
N ASP A 42 6.79 -10.29 12.19
CA ASP A 42 6.36 -8.96 12.66
C ASP A 42 6.50 -7.92 11.54
N ALA A 43 7.63 -7.91 10.85
CA ALA A 43 7.86 -7.02 9.70
C ALA A 43 6.85 -7.26 8.57
N GLN A 44 6.54 -8.52 8.25
CA GLN A 44 5.53 -8.86 7.25
C GLN A 44 4.13 -8.42 7.68
N THR A 45 3.80 -8.56 8.96
CA THR A 45 2.50 -8.13 9.51
C THR A 45 2.34 -6.62 9.41
N ILE A 46 3.36 -5.86 9.83
CA ILE A 46 3.36 -4.39 9.75
C ILE A 46 3.24 -3.95 8.29
N PHE A 47 4.02 -4.56 7.38
CA PHE A 47 3.98 -4.24 5.96
C PHE A 47 2.61 -4.50 5.35
N ARG A 48 1.99 -5.65 5.62
CA ARG A 48 0.66 -5.98 5.12
C ARG A 48 -0.41 -5.04 5.67
N ALA A 49 -0.36 -4.72 6.96
CA ALA A 49 -1.27 -3.76 7.58
C ALA A 49 -1.14 -2.37 6.93
N SER A 50 0.09 -1.91 6.66
CA SER A 50 0.34 -0.65 5.98
C SER A 50 -0.22 -0.63 4.56
N LEU A 51 -0.04 -1.70 3.79
CA LEU A 51 -0.60 -1.83 2.43
C LEU A 51 -2.13 -1.83 2.46
N SER A 52 -2.73 -2.56 3.40
CA SER A 52 -4.19 -2.61 3.54
C SER A 52 -4.76 -1.23 3.88
N ALA A 53 -4.12 -0.50 4.79
CA ALA A 53 -4.58 0.83 5.21
C ALA A 53 -4.63 1.86 4.06
N VAL A 54 -3.75 1.73 3.05
CA VAL A 54 -3.70 2.62 1.88
C VAL A 54 -4.31 2.00 0.62
N SER A 55 -4.97 0.85 0.76
CA SER A 55 -5.64 0.21 -0.37
C SER A 55 -6.72 1.12 -0.95
N PRO A 56 -6.73 1.38 -2.26
CA PRO A 56 -7.75 2.24 -2.90
C PRO A 56 -9.17 1.76 -2.64
N GLN A 57 -9.39 0.46 -2.56
CA GLN A 57 -10.68 -0.12 -2.25
C GLN A 57 -11.13 0.21 -0.82
N GLU A 58 -10.25 0.05 0.16
CA GLU A 58 -10.56 0.38 1.55
C GLU A 58 -10.74 1.89 1.75
N MET A 59 -9.96 2.71 1.04
CA MET A 59 -10.14 4.17 1.06
C MET A 59 -11.53 4.58 0.58
N VAL A 60 -12.07 3.94 -0.46
CA VAL A 60 -13.44 4.19 -0.92
C VAL A 60 -14.43 3.79 0.16
N LYS A 61 -14.32 2.60 0.72
CA LYS A 61 -15.23 2.10 1.77
C LYS A 61 -15.26 2.97 3.03
N HIS A 62 -14.12 3.57 3.40
CA HIS A 62 -14.05 4.47 4.55
C HIS A 62 -14.64 5.86 4.30
N ASN A 63 -14.66 6.32 3.04
CA ASN A 63 -15.06 7.67 2.71
C ASN A 63 -16.42 7.77 2.00
N LEU A 64 -17.01 6.64 1.63
CA LEU A 64 -18.27 6.57 0.92
C LEU A 64 -19.21 5.62 1.66
N LEU A 65 -20.26 6.18 2.23
CA LEU A 65 -21.27 5.44 2.97
C LEU A 65 -22.63 5.63 2.30
N PHE A 66 -23.42 4.56 2.21
CA PHE A 66 -24.76 4.62 1.67
C PHE A 66 -25.77 4.00 2.64
N HIS A 67 -26.73 4.78 3.05
CA HIS A 67 -27.80 4.35 3.96
C HIS A 67 -29.10 5.10 3.71
N GLN A 68 -30.23 4.40 3.65
CA GLN A 68 -31.58 4.99 3.49
C GLN A 68 -31.69 6.02 2.35
N ASN A 69 -31.13 5.68 1.18
CA ASN A 69 -31.08 6.56 -0.01
C ASN A 69 -30.27 7.86 0.18
N ILE A 70 -29.44 7.92 1.20
CA ILE A 70 -28.48 9.00 1.41
C ILE A 70 -27.09 8.47 1.16
N LEU A 71 -26.38 9.10 0.24
CA LEU A 71 -24.98 8.88 -0.04
C LEU A 71 -24.16 9.93 0.71
N SER A 72 -23.39 9.49 1.69
CA SER A 72 -22.45 10.34 2.43
C SER A 72 -21.04 10.17 1.85
N ILE A 73 -20.44 11.27 1.42
CA ILE A 73 -19.07 11.34 0.94
C ILE A 73 -18.30 12.33 1.84
N LYS A 74 -17.49 11.80 2.75
CA LYS A 74 -16.87 12.61 3.82
C LYS A 74 -17.93 13.39 4.59
N ASP A 75 -17.89 14.71 4.49
CA ASP A 75 -18.76 15.63 5.23
C ASP A 75 -19.98 16.09 4.42
N ARG A 76 -20.26 15.47 3.28
CA ARG A 76 -21.37 15.85 2.38
C ARG A 76 -22.34 14.71 2.19
N GLU A 77 -23.62 15.03 2.17
CA GLU A 77 -24.70 14.10 1.97
C GLU A 77 -25.47 14.42 0.69
N TYR A 78 -25.85 13.38 -0.04
CA TYR A 78 -26.59 13.47 -1.29
C TYR A 78 -27.76 12.49 -1.25
N ALA A 79 -28.95 12.97 -1.61
CA ALA A 79 -30.09 12.09 -1.82
C ALA A 79 -29.91 11.33 -3.14
N VAL A 80 -30.02 10.00 -3.07
CA VAL A 80 -29.82 9.10 -4.21
C VAL A 80 -31.04 8.22 -4.36
N ASP A 81 -31.61 8.20 -5.57
CA ASP A 81 -32.73 7.34 -5.95
C ASP A 81 -32.53 6.83 -7.37
N LYS A 82 -31.76 5.76 -7.52
CA LYS A 82 -31.44 5.10 -8.80
C LYS A 82 -30.99 6.08 -9.89
N ASN A 83 -30.17 7.03 -9.54
CA ASN A 83 -29.74 8.12 -10.42
C ASN A 83 -28.23 8.31 -10.48
N VAL A 84 -27.45 7.33 -9.97
CA VAL A 84 -26.01 7.43 -9.94
C VAL A 84 -25.41 7.01 -11.27
N SER A 85 -24.53 7.85 -11.80
CA SER A 85 -23.65 7.50 -12.93
C SER A 85 -22.21 7.49 -12.46
N VAL A 86 -21.49 6.41 -12.76
CA VAL A 86 -20.10 6.22 -12.32
C VAL A 86 -19.15 6.39 -13.50
N VAL A 87 -18.16 7.27 -13.35
CA VAL A 87 -17.05 7.41 -14.29
C VAL A 87 -15.75 7.14 -13.53
N ALA A 88 -15.04 6.11 -13.93
CA ALA A 88 -13.85 5.64 -13.24
C ALA A 88 -12.63 5.57 -14.17
N PHE A 89 -11.52 6.16 -13.76
CA PHE A 89 -10.27 6.13 -14.52
C PHE A 89 -9.05 6.21 -13.59
N GLY A 90 -7.91 5.73 -14.05
CA GLY A 90 -6.66 5.74 -13.30
C GLY A 90 -6.12 4.35 -12.97
N LYS A 91 -4.95 4.32 -12.33
CA LYS A 91 -4.21 3.07 -12.06
C LYS A 91 -4.93 2.10 -11.11
N ALA A 92 -5.68 2.64 -10.17
CA ALA A 92 -6.37 1.86 -9.13
C ALA A 92 -7.88 1.70 -9.41
N VAL A 93 -8.31 2.02 -10.62
CA VAL A 93 -9.72 2.11 -11.00
C VAL A 93 -10.54 0.88 -10.65
N LEU A 94 -10.01 -0.32 -10.87
CA LEU A 94 -10.77 -1.56 -10.65
C LEU A 94 -11.16 -1.78 -9.20
N GLY A 95 -10.21 -1.63 -8.27
CA GLY A 95 -10.50 -1.79 -6.84
C GLY A 95 -11.46 -0.72 -6.33
N MET A 96 -11.31 0.52 -6.81
CA MET A 96 -12.20 1.62 -6.44
C MET A 96 -13.60 1.45 -7.03
N ALA A 97 -13.71 1.12 -8.32
CA ALA A 97 -14.99 0.90 -8.98
C ALA A 97 -15.76 -0.27 -8.36
N LYS A 98 -15.05 -1.37 -8.04
CA LYS A 98 -15.65 -2.50 -7.32
C LYS A 98 -16.20 -2.09 -5.96
N ALA A 99 -15.46 -1.29 -5.19
CA ALA A 99 -15.94 -0.82 -3.89
C ALA A 99 -17.17 0.08 -4.02
N VAL A 100 -17.24 0.94 -5.04
CA VAL A 100 -18.41 1.78 -5.34
C VAL A 100 -19.60 0.90 -5.72
N ASP A 101 -19.40 -0.11 -6.57
CA ASP A 101 -20.42 -1.06 -6.97
C ASP A 101 -20.96 -1.86 -5.77
N ASP A 102 -20.07 -2.38 -4.92
CA ASP A 102 -20.43 -3.11 -3.70
C ASP A 102 -21.29 -2.26 -2.73
N ILE A 103 -21.06 -0.93 -2.69
CA ILE A 103 -21.79 0.00 -1.79
C ILE A 103 -23.11 0.45 -2.39
N LEU A 104 -23.09 0.89 -3.65
CA LEU A 104 -24.26 1.54 -4.29
C LEU A 104 -25.19 0.58 -5.01
N ARG A 105 -24.68 -0.55 -5.51
CA ARG A 105 -25.49 -1.62 -6.13
C ARG A 105 -26.54 -1.07 -7.13
N ASP A 106 -27.80 -1.29 -6.82
CA ASP A 106 -28.96 -0.92 -7.65
C ASP A 106 -29.17 0.59 -7.84
N GLN A 107 -28.39 1.42 -7.17
CA GLN A 107 -28.45 2.87 -7.34
C GLN A 107 -27.70 3.33 -8.60
N ILE A 108 -26.80 2.48 -9.13
CA ILE A 108 -26.00 2.77 -10.31
C ILE A 108 -26.83 2.48 -11.57
N VAL A 109 -27.13 3.52 -12.32
CA VAL A 109 -27.85 3.41 -13.60
C VAL A 109 -26.90 3.09 -14.75
N ARG A 110 -25.70 3.64 -14.71
CA ARG A 110 -24.67 3.41 -15.72
C ARG A 110 -23.27 3.64 -15.15
N GLY A 111 -22.30 2.94 -15.71
CA GLY A 111 -20.90 3.11 -15.34
C GLY A 111 -19.98 2.99 -16.56
N VAL A 112 -18.90 3.76 -16.55
CA VAL A 112 -17.81 3.65 -17.52
C VAL A 112 -16.50 3.63 -16.76
N ALA A 113 -15.69 2.61 -17.04
CA ALA A 113 -14.36 2.49 -16.45
C ALA A 113 -13.29 2.39 -17.55
N SER A 114 -12.27 3.22 -17.46
CA SER A 114 -11.08 3.11 -18.32
C SER A 114 -10.05 2.23 -17.61
N ILE A 115 -9.80 1.06 -18.18
CA ILE A 115 -8.87 0.05 -17.63
C ILE A 115 -7.76 -0.26 -18.62
N PRO A 116 -6.56 -0.66 -18.17
CA PRO A 116 -5.50 -1.13 -19.05
C PRO A 116 -5.93 -2.37 -19.85
N VAL A 117 -5.46 -2.47 -21.07
CA VAL A 117 -5.70 -3.62 -21.95
C VAL A 117 -5.14 -4.90 -21.32
N GLY A 118 -5.91 -5.99 -21.38
CA GLY A 118 -5.54 -7.30 -20.82
C GLY A 118 -6.04 -7.55 -19.39
N LEU A 119 -6.45 -6.53 -18.65
CA LEU A 119 -6.97 -6.70 -17.30
C LEU A 119 -8.36 -7.39 -17.23
N PRO A 120 -9.27 -7.22 -18.20
CA PRO A 120 -10.55 -7.92 -18.20
C PRO A 120 -10.45 -9.43 -18.20
N ASP A 121 -9.37 -9.97 -18.79
CA ASP A 121 -9.13 -11.42 -18.86
C ASP A 121 -8.78 -12.04 -17.51
N VAL A 122 -8.31 -11.21 -16.58
CA VAL A 122 -7.91 -11.63 -15.22
C VAL A 122 -9.04 -11.48 -14.20
N ILE A 123 -9.98 -10.58 -14.48
CA ILE A 123 -11.08 -10.28 -13.57
C ILE A 123 -12.39 -10.60 -14.26
N LYS A 124 -13.02 -11.70 -13.88
CA LYS A 124 -14.42 -11.96 -14.27
C LYS A 124 -15.28 -10.90 -13.57
N VAL A 125 -15.54 -9.80 -14.26
CA VAL A 125 -16.55 -8.84 -13.86
C VAL A 125 -17.89 -9.51 -14.12
N GLY A 126 -18.60 -9.84 -13.05
CA GLY A 126 -19.99 -10.29 -13.17
C GLY A 126 -20.81 -9.12 -13.70
N VAL A 127 -20.98 -9.08 -15.00
CA VAL A 127 -22.00 -8.25 -15.65
C VAL A 127 -23.24 -9.12 -15.72
N ASN A 128 -24.20 -8.85 -14.85
CA ASN A 128 -25.56 -9.34 -15.00
C ASN A 128 -26.33 -8.42 -15.94
#